data_8b69d997a8c35b9ab7154cca734c558a
#
_entry.id   8b69d997a8c35b9ab7154cca734c558a
#
_cell.length_a   1.000
_cell.length_b   1.000
_cell.length_c   1.000
_cell.angle_alpha   90.00
_cell.angle_beta   90.00
_cell.angle_gamma   90.00
#
_symmetry.space_group_name_H-M   'P 1'
#
loop_
_entity.id
_entity.type
_entity.pdbx_description
1 polymer ?
#
loop_
_entity_poly.entity_id
_entity_poly.type
_entity_poly.pdbx_seq_one_letter_code
_entity_poly.pdbx_strand_id
1 'polypeptide(L)'
;MNVLISLSSFGAAEVGRHGQLWCARLALEAGADGVEVREELLRDAAGELPALAGLAAVYSSPQGLWAHDGTLDEGALVRGLAAAGTLRAHRLKMSIGGFGAASHASLPRLKSLLDAQAVELLIENDQSVGAGTLPALQAFFGAADAAGLDLGMTFDMGNWHWVGECPLAAARALAPRVRYVHCKGVQRLPAKWVAVALADSLAPWRAVLRVLPADVPHAIEYPLVGDDLLAVTREQVAHIRSLKALP
;
A
#
# COMPACT_ATOMS: atom_id res chain seq x y z
N MET A 1 13.83 -4.46 9.74
CA MET A 1 12.95 -3.98 8.65
C MET A 1 12.49 -5.21 7.87
N ASN A 2 11.18 -5.44 7.82
CA ASN A 2 10.61 -6.50 7.00
C ASN A 2 10.46 -6.00 5.57
N VAL A 3 10.89 -6.80 4.60
CA VAL A 3 10.75 -6.50 3.17
C VAL A 3 9.62 -7.34 2.61
N LEU A 4 8.58 -6.67 2.13
CA LEU A 4 7.43 -7.30 1.48
C LEU A 4 7.48 -7.06 -0.04
N ILE A 5 6.65 -7.78 -0.78
CA ILE A 5 6.42 -7.54 -2.21
C ILE A 5 4.93 -7.37 -2.45
N SER A 6 4.53 -6.23 -3.01
CA SER A 6 3.20 -6.09 -3.60
C SER A 6 3.13 -6.98 -4.84
N LEU A 7 2.16 -7.89 -4.89
CA LEU A 7 2.10 -8.89 -5.97
C LEU A 7 1.82 -8.26 -7.35
N SER A 8 1.37 -7.00 -7.39
CA SER A 8 1.29 -6.22 -8.63
C SER A 8 2.66 -5.96 -9.27
N SER A 9 3.76 -6.05 -8.51
CA SER A 9 5.13 -5.85 -9.01
C SER A 9 5.55 -6.88 -10.06
N PHE A 10 4.94 -8.07 -10.06
CA PHE A 10 5.17 -9.08 -11.11
C PHE A 10 4.45 -8.76 -12.43
N GLY A 11 3.59 -7.73 -12.44
CA GLY A 11 2.81 -7.33 -13.59
C GLY A 11 1.55 -8.18 -13.80
N ALA A 12 0.48 -7.53 -14.29
CA ALA A 12 -0.83 -8.17 -14.46
C ALA A 12 -0.78 -9.40 -15.40
N ALA A 13 0.11 -9.41 -16.39
CA ALA A 13 0.25 -10.56 -17.32
C ALA A 13 0.81 -11.80 -16.62
N GLU A 14 1.87 -11.67 -15.82
CA GLU A 14 2.47 -12.80 -15.10
C GLU A 14 1.54 -13.29 -13.97
N VAL A 15 0.96 -12.35 -13.19
CA VAL A 15 -0.06 -12.70 -12.19
C VAL A 15 -1.26 -13.36 -12.86
N GLY A 16 -1.69 -12.86 -14.02
CA GLY A 16 -2.76 -13.44 -14.82
C GLY A 16 -2.45 -14.85 -15.32
N ARG A 17 -1.18 -15.16 -15.62
CA ARG A 17 -0.73 -16.49 -16.09
C ARG A 17 -0.63 -17.50 -14.95
N HIS A 18 -0.01 -17.13 -13.84
CA HIS A 18 0.41 -18.04 -12.79
C HIS A 18 -0.43 -17.96 -11.51
N GLY A 19 -1.18 -16.87 -11.29
CA GLY A 19 -1.92 -16.59 -10.06
C GLY A 19 -1.05 -16.01 -8.96
N GLN A 20 -1.69 -15.34 -7.99
CA GLN A 20 -0.99 -14.68 -6.87
C GLN A 20 -0.26 -15.69 -5.96
N LEU A 21 -0.74 -16.91 -5.81
CA LEU A 21 -0.08 -17.93 -4.99
C LEU A 21 1.31 -18.30 -5.52
N TRP A 22 1.45 -18.44 -6.85
CA TRP A 22 2.76 -18.70 -7.46
C TRP A 22 3.71 -17.52 -7.24
N CYS A 23 3.23 -16.29 -7.48
CA CYS A 23 4.01 -15.08 -7.25
C CYS A 23 4.44 -14.94 -5.77
N ALA A 24 3.55 -15.26 -4.83
CA ALA A 24 3.85 -15.21 -3.40
C ALA A 24 4.95 -16.21 -3.01
N ARG A 25 4.90 -17.44 -3.53
CA ARG A 25 5.94 -18.44 -3.30
C ARG A 25 7.29 -18.01 -3.87
N LEU A 26 7.30 -17.46 -5.09
CA LEU A 26 8.52 -16.89 -5.69
C LEU A 26 9.09 -15.76 -4.86
N ALA A 27 8.24 -14.85 -4.36
CA ALA A 27 8.66 -13.75 -3.49
C ALA A 27 9.35 -14.25 -2.21
N LEU A 28 8.76 -15.25 -1.55
CA LEU A 28 9.33 -15.85 -0.34
C LEU A 28 10.63 -16.62 -0.63
N GLU A 29 10.71 -17.35 -1.73
CA GLU A 29 11.94 -18.03 -2.17
C GLU A 29 13.06 -17.03 -2.50
N ALA A 30 12.70 -15.86 -3.01
CA ALA A 30 13.62 -14.73 -3.21
C ALA A 30 14.07 -14.07 -1.91
N GLY A 31 13.48 -14.46 -0.78
CA GLY A 31 13.85 -14.00 0.55
C GLY A 31 13.01 -12.82 1.08
N ALA A 32 11.86 -12.51 0.49
CA ALA A 32 10.91 -11.57 1.09
C ALA A 32 10.33 -12.14 2.40
N ASP A 33 9.94 -11.25 3.32
CA ASP A 33 9.38 -11.63 4.62
C ASP A 33 7.85 -11.83 4.56
N GLY A 34 7.24 -11.58 3.40
CA GLY A 34 5.81 -11.74 3.14
C GLY A 34 5.40 -10.99 1.87
N VAL A 35 4.10 -11.00 1.59
CA VAL A 35 3.55 -10.34 0.40
C VAL A 35 2.34 -9.46 0.73
N GLU A 36 2.06 -8.51 -0.16
CA GLU A 36 0.79 -7.80 -0.23
C GLU A 36 -0.04 -8.41 -1.36
N VAL A 37 -1.18 -9.02 -0.97
CA VAL A 37 -2.16 -9.57 -1.91
C VAL A 37 -3.02 -8.45 -2.46
N ARG A 38 -3.26 -8.45 -3.76
CA ARG A 38 -4.01 -7.42 -4.50
C ARG A 38 -5.40 -7.94 -4.88
N GLU A 39 -6.45 -7.27 -4.37
CA GLU A 39 -7.84 -7.66 -4.64
C GLU A 39 -8.15 -7.71 -6.13
N GLU A 40 -7.72 -6.69 -6.88
CA GLU A 40 -7.97 -6.54 -8.31
C GLU A 40 -7.28 -7.59 -9.19
N LEU A 41 -6.36 -8.36 -8.64
CA LEU A 41 -5.64 -9.44 -9.32
C LEU A 41 -6.15 -10.83 -8.92
N LEU A 42 -7.12 -10.94 -8.00
CA LEU A 42 -7.79 -12.19 -7.68
C LEU A 42 -8.77 -12.56 -8.80
N ARG A 43 -8.75 -13.82 -9.20
CA ARG A 43 -9.69 -14.38 -10.18
C ARG A 43 -10.84 -15.12 -9.48
N ASP A 44 -10.52 -15.83 -8.42
CA ASP A 44 -11.45 -16.52 -7.54
C ASP A 44 -11.03 -16.29 -6.09
N ALA A 45 -11.60 -15.25 -5.46
CA ALA A 45 -11.27 -14.91 -4.09
C ALA A 45 -11.57 -16.06 -3.11
N ALA A 46 -12.62 -16.84 -3.35
CA ALA A 46 -13.02 -17.92 -2.45
C ALA A 46 -11.98 -19.06 -2.42
N GLY A 47 -11.37 -19.36 -3.56
CA GLY A 47 -10.32 -20.39 -3.65
C GLY A 47 -8.91 -19.86 -3.35
N GLU A 48 -8.59 -18.63 -3.82
CA GLU A 48 -7.23 -18.08 -3.73
C GLU A 48 -6.89 -17.58 -2.32
N LEU A 49 -7.82 -16.91 -1.61
CA LEU A 49 -7.52 -16.35 -0.29
C LEU A 49 -7.11 -17.40 0.74
N PRO A 50 -7.81 -18.56 0.88
CA PRO A 50 -7.36 -19.59 1.80
C PRO A 50 -5.98 -20.19 1.43
N ALA A 51 -5.69 -20.30 0.13
CA ALA A 51 -4.41 -20.83 -0.35
C ALA A 51 -3.21 -19.88 -0.07
N LEU A 52 -3.46 -18.58 0.03
CA LEU A 52 -2.49 -17.54 0.37
C LEU A 52 -2.37 -17.30 1.88
N ALA A 53 -3.20 -17.96 2.70
CA ALA A 53 -3.21 -17.75 4.15
C ALA A 53 -1.86 -18.06 4.79
N GLY A 54 -1.37 -17.12 5.60
CA GLY A 54 -0.07 -17.21 6.27
C GLY A 54 1.14 -16.82 5.41
N LEU A 55 0.95 -16.54 4.11
CA LEU A 55 1.99 -15.96 3.23
C LEU A 55 1.82 -14.44 3.12
N ALA A 56 0.58 -13.96 3.22
CA ALA A 56 0.23 -12.56 3.12
C ALA A 56 0.42 -11.82 4.43
N ALA A 57 1.06 -10.64 4.38
CA ALA A 57 1.16 -9.70 5.51
C ALA A 57 0.13 -8.56 5.40
N VAL A 58 -0.29 -8.22 4.17
CA VAL A 58 -1.21 -7.14 3.83
C VAL A 58 -2.21 -7.60 2.78
N TYR A 59 -3.48 -7.21 2.93
CA TYR A 59 -4.48 -7.24 1.87
C TYR A 59 -4.74 -5.83 1.36
N SER A 60 -4.61 -5.63 0.07
CA SER A 60 -4.80 -4.35 -0.60
C SER A 60 -6.10 -4.36 -1.40
N SER A 61 -7.03 -3.49 -1.02
CA SER A 61 -8.25 -3.25 -1.79
C SER A 61 -8.12 -1.99 -2.66
N PRO A 62 -8.54 -2.02 -3.93
CA PRO A 62 -8.58 -0.84 -4.79
C PRO A 62 -9.75 0.09 -4.47
N GLN A 63 -10.65 -0.34 -3.58
CA GLN A 63 -11.81 0.45 -3.20
C GLN A 63 -11.42 1.59 -2.25
N GLY A 64 -12.06 2.75 -2.42
CA GLY A 64 -11.99 3.82 -1.43
C GLY A 64 -12.94 3.53 -0.25
N LEU A 65 -12.59 4.03 0.92
CA LEU A 65 -13.46 3.96 2.11
C LEU A 65 -14.76 4.75 1.94
N TRP A 66 -14.71 5.87 1.23
CA TRP A 66 -15.87 6.67 0.90
C TRP A 66 -16.12 6.68 -0.60
N ALA A 67 -17.38 6.48 -0.98
CA ALA A 67 -17.86 6.69 -2.34
C ALA A 67 -17.69 8.16 -2.76
N HIS A 68 -17.81 8.44 -4.06
CA HIS A 68 -17.59 9.77 -4.61
C HIS A 68 -18.51 10.85 -4.01
N ASP A 69 -19.70 10.47 -3.55
CA ASP A 69 -20.67 11.35 -2.88
C ASP A 69 -20.37 11.58 -1.39
N GLY A 70 -19.29 11.02 -0.86
CA GLY A 70 -18.90 11.11 0.54
C GLY A 70 -19.59 10.10 1.47
N THR A 71 -20.35 9.15 0.95
CA THR A 71 -20.96 8.06 1.72
C THR A 71 -19.92 7.00 2.08
N LEU A 72 -19.86 6.57 3.34
CA LEU A 72 -18.99 5.48 3.78
C LEU A 72 -19.41 4.16 3.10
N ASP A 73 -18.48 3.53 2.37
CA ASP A 73 -18.69 2.20 1.80
C ASP A 73 -18.40 1.10 2.84
N GLU A 74 -19.36 0.92 3.75
CA GLU A 74 -19.27 -0.14 4.77
C GLU A 74 -19.11 -1.52 4.15
N GLY A 75 -19.72 -1.75 2.98
CA GLY A 75 -19.65 -3.03 2.28
C GLY A 75 -18.22 -3.33 1.79
N ALA A 76 -17.54 -2.34 1.20
CA ALA A 76 -16.14 -2.49 0.78
C ALA A 76 -15.22 -2.75 1.98
N LEU A 77 -15.39 -1.97 3.06
CA LEU A 77 -14.60 -2.15 4.28
C LEU A 77 -14.79 -3.55 4.89
N VAL A 78 -16.03 -3.99 5.07
CA VAL A 78 -16.34 -5.30 5.67
C VAL A 78 -15.79 -6.44 4.80
N ARG A 79 -15.93 -6.36 3.48
CA ARG A 79 -15.34 -7.35 2.57
C ARG A 79 -13.80 -7.38 2.68
N GLY A 80 -13.16 -6.21 2.70
CA GLY A 80 -11.71 -6.09 2.85
C GLY A 80 -11.20 -6.68 4.16
N LEU A 81 -11.87 -6.39 5.28
CA LEU A 81 -11.54 -6.94 6.60
C LEU A 81 -11.72 -8.47 6.64
N ALA A 82 -12.80 -8.99 6.06
CA ALA A 82 -13.04 -10.43 5.96
C ALA A 82 -11.98 -11.14 5.11
N ALA A 83 -11.58 -10.55 3.97
CA ALA A 83 -10.53 -11.08 3.12
C ALA A 83 -9.17 -11.08 3.83
N ALA A 84 -8.80 -9.99 4.51
CA ALA A 84 -7.59 -9.91 5.32
C ALA A 84 -7.61 -10.97 6.44
N GLY A 85 -8.75 -11.17 7.11
CA GLY A 85 -8.94 -12.21 8.11
C GLY A 85 -8.74 -13.63 7.54
N THR A 86 -9.29 -13.92 6.37
CA THR A 86 -9.10 -15.22 5.68
C THR A 86 -7.63 -15.46 5.34
N LEU A 87 -6.93 -14.42 4.89
CA LEU A 87 -5.48 -14.45 4.64
C LEU A 87 -4.63 -14.57 5.90
N ARG A 88 -5.20 -14.32 7.07
CA ARG A 88 -4.47 -14.08 8.33
C ARG A 88 -3.49 -12.92 8.21
N ALA A 89 -3.80 -11.95 7.35
CA ALA A 89 -3.02 -10.75 7.20
C ALA A 89 -3.28 -9.80 8.38
N HIS A 90 -2.24 -9.11 8.81
CA HIS A 90 -2.36 -8.14 9.91
C HIS A 90 -2.94 -6.81 9.48
N ARG A 91 -2.94 -6.51 8.17
CA ARG A 91 -3.29 -5.21 7.62
C ARG A 91 -4.23 -5.30 6.43
N LEU A 92 -5.19 -4.38 6.42
CA LEU A 92 -5.98 -4.01 5.25
C LEU A 92 -5.55 -2.63 4.78
N LYS A 93 -5.21 -2.47 3.50
CA LYS A 93 -4.86 -1.20 2.88
C LYS A 93 -5.98 -0.72 1.98
N MET A 94 -6.44 0.52 2.18
CA MET A 94 -7.46 1.20 1.35
C MET A 94 -7.10 2.68 1.19
N SER A 95 -7.65 3.36 0.18
CA SER A 95 -7.61 4.83 0.09
C SER A 95 -8.81 5.45 0.80
N ILE A 96 -8.74 6.76 1.05
CA ILE A 96 -9.88 7.50 1.60
C ILE A 96 -11.02 7.68 0.59
N GLY A 97 -10.74 7.51 -0.71
CA GLY A 97 -11.76 7.67 -1.76
C GLY A 97 -12.34 9.09 -1.79
N GLY A 98 -13.66 9.19 -1.77
CA GLY A 98 -14.42 10.45 -1.83
C GLY A 98 -14.60 11.14 -0.47
N PHE A 99 -13.67 10.98 0.49
CA PHE A 99 -13.78 11.64 1.79
C PHE A 99 -13.89 13.16 1.67
N GLY A 100 -14.85 13.75 2.36
CA GLY A 100 -15.09 15.19 2.36
C GLY A 100 -15.97 15.63 3.54
N ALA A 101 -16.48 16.85 3.50
CA ALA A 101 -17.27 17.41 4.61
C ALA A 101 -18.50 16.54 4.97
N ALA A 102 -19.17 15.93 3.99
CA ALA A 102 -20.30 15.06 4.22
C ALA A 102 -19.93 13.76 4.95
N SER A 103 -18.67 13.34 4.86
CA SER A 103 -18.17 12.07 5.42
C SER A 103 -17.96 12.11 6.92
N HIS A 104 -17.83 13.29 7.53
CA HIS A 104 -17.52 13.44 8.95
C HIS A 104 -18.54 12.74 9.86
N ALA A 105 -19.82 12.77 9.50
CA ALA A 105 -20.89 12.15 10.28
C ALA A 105 -20.75 10.60 10.36
N SER A 106 -20.02 9.97 9.44
CA SER A 106 -19.82 8.54 9.37
C SER A 106 -18.57 8.04 10.13
N LEU A 107 -17.70 8.93 10.60
CA LEU A 107 -16.48 8.55 11.34
C LEU A 107 -16.76 7.74 12.61
N PRO A 108 -17.78 8.05 13.45
CA PRO A 108 -18.13 7.21 14.58
C PRO A 108 -18.55 5.78 14.16
N ARG A 109 -19.22 5.67 13.01
CA ARG A 109 -19.58 4.36 12.45
C ARG A 109 -18.35 3.59 11.98
N LEU A 110 -17.42 4.24 11.28
CA LEU A 110 -16.12 3.64 10.91
C LEU A 110 -15.40 3.14 12.17
N LYS A 111 -15.34 3.94 13.23
CA LYS A 111 -14.73 3.54 14.50
C LYS A 111 -15.36 2.26 15.05
N SER A 112 -16.68 2.19 15.11
CA SER A 112 -17.39 1.00 15.62
C SER A 112 -17.10 -0.26 14.80
N LEU A 113 -16.91 -0.12 13.48
CA LEU A 113 -16.57 -1.25 12.60
C LEU A 113 -15.14 -1.73 12.85
N LEU A 114 -14.20 -0.82 13.12
CA LEU A 114 -12.79 -1.16 13.35
C LEU A 114 -12.52 -1.66 14.77
N ASP A 115 -13.18 -1.15 15.78
CA ASP A 115 -13.00 -1.56 17.19
C ASP A 115 -13.27 -3.06 17.41
N ALA A 116 -14.04 -3.69 16.54
CA ALA A 116 -14.36 -5.12 16.58
C ALA A 116 -13.34 -6.01 15.82
N GLN A 117 -12.29 -5.41 15.24
CA GLN A 117 -11.37 -6.12 14.33
C GLN A 117 -9.96 -6.22 14.91
N ALA A 118 -9.29 -7.35 14.61
CA ALA A 118 -7.86 -7.50 14.87
C ALA A 118 -6.99 -7.02 13.69
N VAL A 119 -7.59 -6.79 12.53
CA VAL A 119 -6.91 -6.32 11.32
C VAL A 119 -6.77 -4.80 11.39
N GLU A 120 -5.56 -4.32 11.24
CA GLU A 120 -5.25 -2.88 11.20
C GLU A 120 -5.61 -2.30 9.81
N LEU A 121 -6.46 -1.25 9.80
CA LEU A 121 -6.72 -0.48 8.58
C LEU A 121 -5.62 0.56 8.37
N LEU A 122 -4.99 0.53 7.19
CA LEU A 122 -4.02 1.53 6.76
C LEU A 122 -4.56 2.33 5.57
N ILE A 123 -4.33 3.63 5.60
CA ILE A 123 -4.73 4.57 4.56
C ILE A 123 -3.57 4.83 3.61
N GLU A 124 -3.77 4.55 2.33
CA GLU A 124 -2.77 4.85 1.30
C GLU A 124 -3.06 6.18 0.60
N ASN A 125 -1.99 6.95 0.30
CA ASN A 125 -2.06 8.03 -0.68
C ASN A 125 -2.13 7.42 -2.08
N ASP A 126 -3.28 7.55 -2.75
CA ASP A 126 -3.46 7.06 -4.11
C ASP A 126 -3.04 8.09 -5.19
N GLN A 127 -3.34 7.82 -6.45
CA GLN A 127 -2.99 8.69 -7.57
C GLN A 127 -4.09 9.69 -7.93
N SER A 128 -5.10 9.84 -7.08
CA SER A 128 -6.20 10.79 -7.28
C SER A 128 -6.02 12.07 -6.46
N VAL A 129 -6.53 13.19 -6.95
CA VAL A 129 -6.47 14.46 -6.22
C VAL A 129 -7.25 14.39 -4.89
N GLY A 130 -8.34 13.65 -4.86
CA GLY A 130 -9.22 13.53 -3.68
C GLY A 130 -8.61 12.70 -2.54
N ALA A 131 -7.77 11.72 -2.86
CA ALA A 131 -7.24 10.77 -1.88
C ALA A 131 -5.71 10.66 -1.84
N GLY A 132 -5.00 11.34 -2.75
CA GLY A 132 -3.54 11.28 -2.87
C GLY A 132 -2.82 12.59 -2.53
N THR A 133 -3.53 13.71 -2.35
CA THR A 133 -2.88 15.00 -2.03
C THR A 133 -2.63 15.17 -0.54
N LEU A 134 -1.57 15.90 -0.19
CA LEU A 134 -1.23 16.18 1.20
C LEU A 134 -2.36 16.90 1.96
N PRO A 135 -3.02 17.95 1.40
CA PRO A 135 -4.15 18.59 2.08
C PRO A 135 -5.33 17.64 2.33
N ALA A 136 -5.67 16.76 1.37
CA ALA A 136 -6.77 15.81 1.54
C ALA A 136 -6.49 14.82 2.68
N LEU A 137 -5.28 14.26 2.73
CA LEU A 137 -4.87 13.33 3.78
C LEU A 137 -4.75 14.00 5.15
N GLN A 138 -4.24 15.23 5.22
CA GLN A 138 -4.20 15.99 6.48
C GLN A 138 -5.59 16.30 7.01
N ALA A 139 -6.52 16.70 6.14
CA ALA A 139 -7.92 16.93 6.52
C ALA A 139 -8.58 15.65 7.03
N PHE A 140 -8.36 14.54 6.33
CA PHE A 140 -8.86 13.23 6.75
C PHE A 140 -8.30 12.80 8.11
N PHE A 141 -6.98 12.77 8.28
CA PHE A 141 -6.36 12.34 9.54
C PHE A 141 -6.75 13.26 10.71
N GLY A 142 -6.86 14.58 10.48
CA GLY A 142 -7.36 15.50 11.50
C GLY A 142 -8.79 15.22 11.93
N ALA A 143 -9.67 14.88 10.99
CA ALA A 143 -11.04 14.46 11.30
C ALA A 143 -11.11 13.11 12.00
N ALA A 144 -10.28 12.15 11.59
CA ALA A 144 -10.16 10.84 12.24
C ALA A 144 -9.69 10.97 13.70
N ASP A 145 -8.68 11.82 13.96
CA ASP A 145 -8.21 12.11 15.32
C ASP A 145 -9.30 12.71 16.20
N ALA A 146 -10.03 13.69 15.66
CA ALA A 146 -11.14 14.32 16.37
C ALA A 146 -12.26 13.34 16.70
N ALA A 147 -12.41 12.28 15.90
CA ALA A 147 -13.35 11.19 16.13
C ALA A 147 -12.77 10.04 17.01
N GLY A 148 -11.53 10.17 17.49
CA GLY A 148 -10.86 9.15 18.30
C GLY A 148 -10.45 7.90 17.52
N LEU A 149 -10.14 8.04 16.21
CA LEU A 149 -9.62 7.01 15.33
C LEU A 149 -8.10 7.17 15.21
N ASP A 150 -7.33 6.22 15.74
CA ASP A 150 -5.87 6.15 15.51
C ASP A 150 -5.58 5.32 14.26
N LEU A 151 -5.61 5.97 13.09
CA LEU A 151 -5.37 5.34 11.81
C LEU A 151 -3.93 5.53 11.35
N GLY A 152 -3.30 4.43 10.94
CA GLY A 152 -1.99 4.43 10.31
C GLY A 152 -2.06 4.70 8.81
N MET A 153 -0.89 4.97 8.25
CA MET A 153 -0.72 5.26 6.82
C MET A 153 0.16 4.23 6.13
N THR A 154 -0.24 3.80 4.94
CA THR A 154 0.68 3.27 3.92
C THR A 154 1.20 4.45 3.12
N PHE A 155 2.48 4.75 3.25
CA PHE A 155 3.12 5.82 2.50
C PHE A 155 3.68 5.28 1.19
N ASP A 156 2.98 5.50 0.09
CA ASP A 156 3.53 5.24 -1.24
C ASP A 156 4.42 6.40 -1.66
N MET A 157 5.70 6.13 -1.86
CA MET A 157 6.70 7.15 -2.17
C MET A 157 6.54 7.75 -3.56
N GLY A 158 5.97 6.98 -4.50
CA GLY A 158 5.81 7.37 -5.89
C GLY A 158 4.53 8.14 -6.19
N ASN A 159 3.40 7.74 -5.57
CA ASN A 159 2.07 8.24 -5.92
C ASN A 159 1.93 9.77 -5.83
N TRP A 160 2.67 10.43 -4.96
CA TRP A 160 2.71 11.90 -4.83
C TRP A 160 3.01 12.61 -6.17
N HIS A 161 3.82 12.00 -7.04
CA HIS A 161 4.18 12.58 -8.32
C HIS A 161 3.00 12.65 -9.30
N TRP A 162 2.03 11.72 -9.22
CA TRP A 162 0.85 11.73 -10.08
C TRP A 162 -0.10 12.89 -9.77
N VAL A 163 -0.12 13.32 -8.52
CA VAL A 163 -0.96 14.44 -8.05
C VAL A 163 -0.19 15.75 -7.93
N GLY A 164 1.08 15.79 -8.35
CA GLY A 164 1.89 17.01 -8.36
C GLY A 164 2.42 17.44 -6.99
N GLU A 165 2.39 16.55 -6.01
CA GLU A 165 2.86 16.82 -4.65
C GLU A 165 4.35 16.49 -4.47
N CYS A 166 4.98 17.13 -3.48
CA CYS A 166 6.35 16.85 -3.10
C CYS A 166 6.41 15.71 -2.08
N PRO A 167 6.96 14.51 -2.44
CA PRO A 167 7.00 13.37 -1.53
C PRO A 167 7.80 13.65 -0.24
N LEU A 168 8.83 14.51 -0.30
CA LEU A 168 9.61 14.87 0.89
C LEU A 168 8.83 15.77 1.85
N ALA A 169 8.03 16.72 1.31
CA ALA A 169 7.16 17.55 2.13
C ALA A 169 6.06 16.68 2.79
N ALA A 170 5.47 15.77 2.03
CA ALA A 170 4.49 14.83 2.54
C ALA A 170 5.07 13.89 3.62
N ALA A 171 6.29 13.35 3.40
CA ALA A 171 6.98 12.53 4.40
C ALA A 171 7.20 13.29 5.71
N ARG A 172 7.67 14.54 5.66
CA ARG A 172 7.86 15.38 6.86
C ARG A 172 6.56 15.63 7.63
N ALA A 173 5.45 15.79 6.90
CA ALA A 173 4.16 16.05 7.51
C ALA A 173 3.48 14.80 8.10
N LEU A 174 3.67 13.63 7.47
CA LEU A 174 2.91 12.43 7.76
C LEU A 174 3.73 11.27 8.36
N ALA A 175 5.06 11.41 8.51
CA ALA A 175 5.92 10.36 9.06
C ALA A 175 5.41 9.75 10.37
N PRO A 176 4.84 10.50 11.34
CA PRO A 176 4.32 9.91 12.58
C PRO A 176 3.16 8.94 12.38
N ARG A 177 2.47 9.01 11.22
CA ARG A 177 1.34 8.13 10.86
C ARG A 177 1.77 6.89 10.11
N VAL A 178 2.99 6.89 9.55
CA VAL A 178 3.42 5.82 8.64
C VAL A 178 3.69 4.54 9.42
N ARG A 179 2.98 3.48 9.04
CA ARG A 179 3.11 2.11 9.58
C ARG A 179 3.48 1.09 8.51
N TYR A 180 3.54 1.53 7.26
CA TYR A 180 3.90 0.73 6.09
C TYR A 180 4.39 1.64 4.98
N VAL A 181 5.42 1.22 4.23
CA VAL A 181 6.00 2.01 3.14
C VAL A 181 5.95 1.22 1.83
N HIS A 182 5.41 1.83 0.79
CA HIS A 182 5.60 1.35 -0.57
C HIS A 182 6.82 2.01 -1.20
N CYS A 183 7.85 1.21 -1.41
CA CYS A 183 9.05 1.58 -2.15
C CYS A 183 8.70 1.59 -3.63
N LYS A 184 8.48 2.78 -4.18
CA LYS A 184 8.15 3.00 -5.58
C LYS A 184 9.02 4.13 -6.13
N GLY A 185 9.99 3.79 -6.99
CA GLY A 185 10.69 4.77 -7.80
C GLY A 185 9.79 5.27 -8.92
N VAL A 186 10.09 6.46 -9.44
CA VAL A 186 9.32 7.05 -10.53
C VAL A 186 10.22 7.66 -11.58
N GLN A 187 9.75 7.64 -12.82
CA GLN A 187 10.35 8.33 -13.96
C GLN A 187 9.27 9.11 -14.72
N ARG A 188 9.60 10.34 -15.09
CA ARG A 188 8.73 11.17 -15.92
C ARG A 188 9.00 10.87 -17.39
N LEU A 189 8.01 10.33 -18.08
CA LEU A 189 7.96 10.26 -19.55
C LEU A 189 7.21 11.47 -20.09
N PRO A 190 7.30 11.80 -21.39
CA PRO A 190 6.67 12.99 -21.96
C PRO A 190 5.17 13.12 -21.65
N ALA A 191 4.44 12.01 -21.64
CA ALA A 191 2.97 12.01 -21.44
C ALA A 191 2.52 11.54 -20.05
N LYS A 192 3.39 10.86 -19.25
CA LYS A 192 2.96 10.23 -17.99
C LYS A 192 4.11 9.98 -17.04
N TRP A 193 3.79 9.78 -15.77
CA TRP A 193 4.66 9.13 -14.80
C TRP A 193 4.61 7.61 -14.97
N VAL A 194 5.72 6.93 -14.71
CA VAL A 194 5.81 5.47 -14.64
C VAL A 194 6.57 5.05 -13.40
N ALA A 195 6.17 3.91 -12.82
CA ALA A 195 6.90 3.29 -11.73
C ALA A 195 8.15 2.60 -12.27
N VAL A 196 9.27 2.75 -11.57
CA VAL A 196 10.56 2.13 -11.86
C VAL A 196 11.21 1.66 -10.55
N ALA A 197 12.24 0.82 -10.63
CA ALA A 197 13.03 0.48 -9.46
C ALA A 197 13.61 1.74 -8.79
N LEU A 198 13.83 1.69 -7.47
CA LEU A 198 14.38 2.85 -6.75
C LEU A 198 15.72 3.30 -7.32
N ALA A 199 16.57 2.36 -7.75
CA ALA A 199 17.88 2.64 -8.33
C ALA A 199 17.79 3.45 -9.63
N ASP A 200 16.71 3.26 -10.40
CA ASP A 200 16.49 3.90 -11.69
C ASP A 200 15.71 5.22 -11.58
N SER A 201 15.24 5.55 -10.37
CA SER A 201 14.47 6.75 -10.13
C SER A 201 15.35 7.97 -9.93
N LEU A 202 15.02 9.05 -10.65
CA LEU A 202 15.63 10.37 -10.46
C LEU A 202 14.97 11.17 -9.32
N ALA A 203 13.85 10.71 -8.78
CA ALA A 203 13.20 11.33 -7.62
C ALA A 203 14.07 11.20 -6.35
N PRO A 204 13.97 12.14 -5.40
CA PRO A 204 14.83 12.17 -4.21
C PRO A 204 14.39 11.12 -3.15
N TRP A 205 14.17 9.89 -3.57
CA TRP A 205 13.63 8.82 -2.73
C TRP A 205 14.48 8.51 -1.47
N ARG A 206 15.82 8.68 -1.55
CA ARG A 206 16.69 8.52 -0.39
C ARG A 206 16.40 9.55 0.70
N ALA A 207 16.14 10.80 0.30
CA ALA A 207 15.76 11.86 1.24
C ALA A 207 14.39 11.58 1.87
N VAL A 208 13.46 11.00 1.13
CA VAL A 208 12.15 10.57 1.63
C VAL A 208 12.33 9.45 2.65
N LEU A 209 13.07 8.38 2.32
CA LEU A 209 13.29 7.25 3.24
C LEU A 209 13.97 7.65 4.56
N ARG A 210 14.87 8.65 4.56
CA ARG A 210 15.49 9.16 5.79
C ARG A 210 14.51 9.83 6.75
N VAL A 211 13.37 10.30 6.25
CA VAL A 211 12.32 10.95 7.05
C VAL A 211 11.31 9.94 7.57
N LEU A 212 11.10 8.86 6.82
CA LEU A 212 10.13 7.82 7.17
C LEU A 212 10.66 6.90 8.29
N PRO A 213 9.77 6.29 9.11
CA PRO A 213 10.18 5.35 10.14
C PRO A 213 10.89 4.13 9.52
N ALA A 214 12.07 3.79 10.04
CA ALA A 214 12.90 2.71 9.51
C ALA A 214 12.51 1.31 10.02
N ASP A 215 11.67 1.23 11.06
CA ASP A 215 11.26 0.01 11.75
C ASP A 215 9.94 -0.58 11.25
N VAL A 216 9.25 0.12 10.35
CA VAL A 216 8.02 -0.37 9.70
C VAL A 216 8.35 -1.28 8.49
N PRO A 217 7.41 -2.16 8.06
CA PRO A 217 7.59 -2.93 6.84
C PRO A 217 7.71 -2.04 5.59
N HIS A 218 8.54 -2.46 4.65
CA HIS A 218 8.71 -1.83 3.35
C HIS A 218 8.36 -2.82 2.24
N ALA A 219 7.48 -2.45 1.33
CA ALA A 219 7.14 -3.29 0.18
C ALA A 219 7.73 -2.74 -1.12
N ILE A 220 8.22 -3.65 -1.95
CA ILE A 220 8.51 -3.36 -3.33
C ILE A 220 7.17 -3.19 -4.06
N GLU A 221 6.95 -2.02 -4.67
CA GLU A 221 5.78 -1.74 -5.51
C GLU A 221 6.21 -1.04 -6.82
N TYR A 222 7.14 -1.67 -7.53
CA TYR A 222 7.58 -1.30 -8.87
C TYR A 222 7.80 -2.56 -9.71
N PRO A 223 7.82 -2.48 -11.04
CA PRO A 223 7.93 -3.65 -11.90
C PRO A 223 9.20 -4.48 -11.62
N LEU A 224 9.00 -5.77 -11.37
CA LEU A 224 10.05 -6.79 -11.32
C LEU A 224 10.04 -7.49 -12.68
N VAL A 225 11.02 -7.16 -13.51
CA VAL A 225 11.07 -7.60 -14.92
C VAL A 225 12.44 -8.17 -15.23
N GLY A 226 12.48 -9.31 -15.86
CA GLY A 226 13.70 -9.99 -16.33
C GLY A 226 13.42 -11.42 -16.75
N ASP A 227 14.38 -12.04 -17.43
CA ASP A 227 14.26 -13.42 -17.89
C ASP A 227 14.26 -14.43 -16.72
N ASP A 228 14.95 -14.11 -15.63
CA ASP A 228 14.93 -14.85 -14.37
C ASP A 228 14.27 -13.99 -13.27
N LEU A 229 12.96 -14.14 -13.13
CA LEU A 229 12.20 -13.39 -12.13
C LEU A 229 12.64 -13.66 -10.68
N LEU A 230 13.10 -14.88 -10.39
CA LEU A 230 13.58 -15.22 -9.05
C LEU A 230 14.88 -14.45 -8.72
N ALA A 231 15.83 -14.44 -9.66
CA ALA A 231 17.08 -13.71 -9.49
C ALA A 231 16.85 -12.20 -9.34
N VAL A 232 16.04 -11.61 -10.22
CA VAL A 232 15.66 -10.18 -10.14
C VAL A 232 14.99 -9.87 -8.82
N THR A 233 14.02 -10.68 -8.39
CA THR A 233 13.31 -10.47 -7.13
C THR A 233 14.26 -10.52 -5.93
N ARG A 234 15.17 -11.49 -5.91
CA ARG A 234 16.18 -11.65 -4.85
C ARG A 234 17.11 -10.44 -4.78
N GLU A 235 17.55 -9.94 -5.91
CA GLU A 235 18.37 -8.73 -5.98
C GLU A 235 17.65 -7.52 -5.40
N GLN A 236 16.38 -7.30 -5.79
CA GLN A 236 15.59 -6.18 -5.33
C GLN A 236 15.26 -6.29 -3.83
N VAL A 237 14.96 -7.46 -3.31
CA VAL A 237 14.79 -7.71 -1.87
C VAL A 237 16.08 -7.38 -1.10
N ALA A 238 17.24 -7.85 -1.59
CA ALA A 238 18.53 -7.54 -0.99
C ALA A 238 18.84 -6.04 -1.03
N HIS A 239 18.50 -5.37 -2.15
CA HIS A 239 18.65 -3.92 -2.28
C HIS A 239 17.83 -3.18 -1.22
N ILE A 240 16.52 -3.45 -1.10
CA ILE A 240 15.69 -2.78 -0.08
C ILE A 240 16.21 -3.05 1.33
N ARG A 241 16.64 -4.29 1.65
CA ARG A 241 17.24 -4.58 2.96
C ARG A 241 18.49 -3.77 3.27
N SER A 242 19.32 -3.51 2.26
CA SER A 242 20.53 -2.72 2.41
C SER A 242 20.24 -1.25 2.77
N LEU A 243 19.06 -0.73 2.43
CA LEU A 243 18.65 0.65 2.70
C LEU A 243 18.43 0.94 4.19
N LYS A 244 18.28 -0.10 5.03
CA LYS A 244 18.21 0.06 6.49
C LYS A 244 19.46 0.73 7.07
N ALA A 245 20.59 0.63 6.39
CA ALA A 245 21.87 1.19 6.82
C ALA A 245 22.12 2.59 6.23
N LEU A 246 21.14 3.24 5.60
CA LEU A 246 21.30 4.62 5.11
C LEU A 246 21.49 5.57 6.29
N PRO A 247 22.63 6.28 6.36
CA PRO A 247 22.93 7.24 7.43
C PRO A 247 22.04 8.48 7.36
#